data_a79262431de6f02d5729635f8812e411
#
_entry.id   a79262431de6f02d5729635f8812e411
#
_cell.length_a   1.000
_cell.length_b   1.000
_cell.length_c   1.000
_cell.angle_alpha   90.00
_cell.angle_beta   90.00
_cell.angle_gamma   90.00
#
_symmetry.space_group_name_H-M   'P 1'
#
loop_
_entity.id
_entity.type
_entity.pdbx_description
1 polymer ?
#
loop_
_entity_poly.entity_id
_entity_poly.type
_entity_poly.pdbx_seq_one_letter_code
_entity_poly.pdbx_strand_id
1 'polypeptide(L)'
;MSSSLNIRNPGLRALPPGVERYSVKGGGLSLIEISPEDKLEIINNEGKQTCEVIVFNSKGKSYLSILNLKENSGGNFSKKTISLDEKISKLFKRKNLDLNKAKSSIIFDEDCLMGEKITLQSKDNCIVMLAAPGKAMNVHEQNPPTDLTVFLNKSKFEETVEQYVLPEPLYDPINEKFIKRRTAETYDVKAGEYIQIIDTSGRQCSDFLAFDKAKLDKRIEIIIDATATRTFMGAAYPAPGLFSKFFDADHDPMIEVVRDTVGRHDTFNYACTAKYYEDMGYFGHINCSENFNNALKKYEVKSRKGWTAINLFFNTSINQLNVASFDEPWSRPGDYVLFRASKDLVCASSACPCDVDPANGWNPTDIFVRTYPK
;
A
#
# COMPACT_ATOMS: atom_id res chain seq x y z
N MET A 1 -10.65 -30.66 2.21
CA MET A 1 -9.36 -30.38 2.90
C MET A 1 -9.62 -29.18 3.80
N SER A 2 -9.48 -29.32 5.12
CA SER A 2 -9.68 -28.18 6.03
C SER A 2 -8.54 -27.21 5.80
N SER A 3 -8.84 -26.01 5.30
CA SER A 3 -7.90 -24.91 5.33
C SER A 3 -7.57 -24.68 6.81
N SER A 4 -6.34 -24.93 7.21
CA SER A 4 -5.87 -24.54 8.55
C SER A 4 -6.02 -23.01 8.64
N LEU A 5 -6.96 -22.56 9.46
CA LEU A 5 -7.13 -21.15 9.77
C LEU A 5 -5.80 -20.67 10.38
N ASN A 6 -5.10 -19.79 9.68
CA ASN A 6 -3.93 -19.10 10.22
C ASN A 6 -4.41 -18.04 11.24
N ILE A 7 -4.81 -18.51 12.43
CA ILE A 7 -5.11 -17.60 13.54
C ILE A 7 -3.80 -17.03 14.05
N ARG A 8 -3.65 -15.71 14.01
CA ARG A 8 -2.44 -15.02 14.45
C ARG A 8 -2.57 -14.53 15.88
N ASN A 9 -1.46 -14.59 16.60
CA ASN A 9 -1.35 -13.88 17.87
C ASN A 9 -1.19 -12.38 17.59
N PRO A 10 -1.99 -11.51 18.19
CA PRO A 10 -1.84 -10.07 18.05
C PRO A 10 -0.41 -9.62 18.34
N GLY A 11 0.13 -8.74 17.50
CA GLY A 11 1.47 -8.19 17.64
C GLY A 11 2.59 -8.95 16.90
N LEU A 12 2.35 -10.18 16.41
CA LEU A 12 3.32 -10.88 15.57
C LEU A 12 3.20 -10.45 14.09
N ARG A 13 4.32 -10.48 13.39
CA ARG A 13 4.34 -10.21 11.93
C ARG A 13 3.57 -11.31 11.17
N ALA A 14 2.90 -10.92 10.09
CA ALA A 14 2.21 -11.85 9.20
C ALA A 14 3.20 -12.68 8.40
N LEU A 15 4.23 -12.03 7.89
CA LEU A 15 5.30 -12.65 7.13
C LEU A 15 6.56 -12.75 8.01
N PRO A 16 7.33 -13.84 7.90
CA PRO A 16 8.66 -13.90 8.50
C PRO A 16 9.56 -12.77 7.97
N PRO A 17 10.58 -12.34 8.72
CA PRO A 17 11.59 -11.43 8.21
C PRO A 17 12.22 -11.95 6.91
N GLY A 18 12.42 -11.04 5.93
CA GLY A 18 12.95 -11.41 4.61
C GLY A 18 11.95 -12.06 3.66
N VAL A 19 10.68 -12.21 4.06
CA VAL A 19 9.62 -12.66 3.17
C VAL A 19 8.78 -11.46 2.73
N GLU A 20 8.65 -11.29 1.41
CA GLU A 20 7.81 -10.29 0.77
C GLU A 20 6.66 -10.98 0.02
N ARG A 21 5.48 -10.38 0.04
CA ARG A 21 4.30 -10.89 -0.68
C ARG A 21 3.87 -9.89 -1.74
N TYR A 22 3.69 -10.37 -2.95
CA TYR A 22 3.20 -9.59 -4.08
C TYR A 22 1.91 -10.21 -4.63
N SER A 23 1.08 -9.38 -5.27
CA SER A 23 -0.08 -9.84 -6.04
C SER A 23 0.12 -9.45 -7.49
N VAL A 24 0.00 -10.42 -8.39
CA VAL A 24 -0.09 -10.16 -9.83
C VAL A 24 -1.56 -10.18 -10.20
N LYS A 25 -2.10 -9.01 -10.49
CA LYS A 25 -3.52 -8.89 -10.83
C LYS A 25 -3.86 -9.59 -12.15
N GLY A 26 -5.01 -10.23 -12.19
CA GLY A 26 -5.55 -10.82 -13.42
C GLY A 26 -5.63 -9.78 -14.55
N GLY A 27 -5.09 -10.11 -15.71
CA GLY A 27 -4.92 -9.16 -16.83
C GLY A 27 -3.77 -8.17 -16.67
N GLY A 28 -3.02 -8.24 -15.57
CA GLY A 28 -1.91 -7.35 -15.23
C GLY A 28 -0.55 -8.03 -15.20
N LEU A 29 0.43 -7.29 -14.68
CA LEU A 29 1.79 -7.78 -14.49
C LEU A 29 2.47 -7.08 -13.29
N SER A 30 3.52 -7.72 -12.76
CA SER A 30 4.38 -7.19 -11.70
C SER A 30 5.85 -7.40 -12.04
N LEU A 31 6.70 -6.49 -11.55
CA LEU A 31 8.16 -6.56 -11.66
C LEU A 31 8.75 -6.74 -10.26
N ILE A 32 9.57 -7.76 -10.09
CA ILE A 32 10.18 -8.10 -8.80
C ILE A 32 11.69 -8.19 -9.00
N GLU A 33 12.45 -7.48 -8.17
CA GLU A 33 13.92 -7.56 -8.14
C GLU A 33 14.33 -8.72 -7.23
N ILE A 34 15.20 -9.56 -7.73
CA ILE A 34 15.62 -10.81 -7.06
C ILE A 34 17.14 -10.89 -7.04
N SER A 35 17.69 -11.26 -5.89
CA SER A 35 19.11 -11.50 -5.68
C SER A 35 19.49 -12.97 -5.84
N PRO A 36 20.80 -13.30 -5.93
CA PRO A 36 21.24 -14.69 -5.96
C PRO A 36 20.74 -15.48 -4.74
N GLU A 37 20.34 -16.72 -4.99
CA GLU A 37 19.81 -17.68 -3.99
C GLU A 37 18.43 -17.34 -3.42
N ASP A 38 17.84 -16.17 -3.77
CA ASP A 38 16.45 -15.87 -3.43
C ASP A 38 15.50 -16.89 -4.07
N LYS A 39 14.40 -17.17 -3.36
CA LYS A 39 13.37 -18.10 -3.83
C LYS A 39 12.07 -17.35 -4.09
N LEU A 40 11.52 -17.54 -5.27
CA LEU A 40 10.24 -17.00 -5.70
C LEU A 40 9.22 -18.14 -5.74
N GLU A 41 8.24 -18.12 -4.85
CA GLU A 41 7.11 -19.04 -4.87
C GLU A 41 5.90 -18.32 -5.51
N ILE A 42 5.38 -18.90 -6.59
CA ILE A 42 4.23 -18.36 -7.33
C ILE A 42 3.07 -19.33 -7.13
N ILE A 43 1.92 -18.83 -6.71
CA ILE A 43 0.73 -19.60 -6.38
C ILE A 43 -0.42 -19.17 -7.27
N ASN A 44 -1.04 -20.16 -7.93
CA ASN A 44 -2.27 -19.98 -8.67
C ASN A 44 -3.46 -20.17 -7.73
N ASN A 45 -4.01 -19.08 -7.22
CA ASN A 45 -4.99 -19.14 -6.14
C ASN A 45 -6.28 -19.85 -6.55
N GLU A 46 -6.76 -19.58 -7.77
CA GLU A 46 -8.05 -20.08 -8.25
C GLU A 46 -7.92 -21.22 -9.26
N GLY A 47 -6.71 -21.48 -9.74
CA GLY A 47 -6.43 -22.41 -10.83
C GLY A 47 -6.72 -21.82 -12.21
N LYS A 48 -6.34 -22.54 -13.26
CA LYS A 48 -6.55 -22.19 -14.68
C LYS A 48 -5.95 -20.86 -15.16
N GLN A 49 -5.28 -20.13 -14.30
CA GLN A 49 -4.60 -18.88 -14.65
C GLN A 49 -3.19 -19.18 -15.14
N THR A 50 -2.92 -18.93 -16.41
CA THR A 50 -1.56 -19.00 -16.94
C THR A 50 -0.70 -17.87 -16.36
N CYS A 51 0.60 -18.12 -16.23
CA CYS A 51 1.55 -17.10 -15.80
C CYS A 51 2.66 -16.97 -16.84
N GLU A 52 2.82 -15.78 -17.44
CA GLU A 52 3.94 -15.48 -18.33
C GLU A 52 5.10 -14.88 -17.51
N VAL A 53 6.29 -15.50 -17.65
CA VAL A 53 7.50 -15.11 -16.94
C VAL A 53 8.55 -14.61 -17.92
N ILE A 54 9.07 -13.40 -17.69
CA ILE A 54 10.26 -12.89 -18.38
C ILE A 54 11.30 -12.54 -17.32
N VAL A 55 12.54 -12.93 -17.55
CA VAL A 55 13.65 -12.66 -16.64
C VAL A 55 14.66 -11.74 -17.35
N PHE A 56 15.02 -10.64 -16.70
CA PHE A 56 16.04 -9.71 -17.19
C PHE A 56 17.26 -9.76 -16.27
N ASN A 57 18.43 -9.93 -16.85
CA ASN A 57 19.68 -9.82 -16.10
C ASN A 57 20.02 -8.36 -15.75
N SER A 58 21.10 -8.13 -15.01
CA SER A 58 21.57 -6.80 -14.60
C SER A 58 21.88 -5.84 -15.77
N LYS A 59 22.04 -6.37 -16.99
CA LYS A 59 22.23 -5.58 -18.22
C LYS A 59 20.92 -5.31 -18.97
N GLY A 60 19.77 -5.66 -18.42
CA GLY A 60 18.45 -5.46 -19.02
C GLY A 60 18.12 -6.41 -20.18
N LYS A 61 18.92 -7.46 -20.41
CA LYS A 61 18.68 -8.47 -21.45
C LYS A 61 17.91 -9.66 -20.89
N SER A 62 16.97 -10.19 -21.69
CA SER A 62 16.20 -11.39 -21.32
C SER A 62 17.11 -12.63 -21.18
N TYR A 63 17.00 -13.31 -20.01
CA TYR A 63 17.86 -14.46 -19.69
C TYR A 63 17.14 -15.44 -18.73
N LEU A 64 16.24 -16.25 -19.28
CA LEU A 64 15.38 -17.19 -18.53
C LEU A 64 16.15 -18.23 -17.70
N SER A 65 17.37 -18.60 -18.12
CA SER A 65 18.18 -19.62 -17.43
C SER A 65 18.66 -19.19 -16.04
N ILE A 66 18.56 -17.90 -15.67
CA ILE A 66 18.81 -17.44 -14.29
C ILE A 66 17.86 -18.16 -13.30
N LEU A 67 16.62 -18.42 -13.73
CA LEU A 67 15.62 -19.16 -12.96
C LEU A 67 15.43 -20.62 -13.43
N ASN A 68 16.36 -21.17 -14.21
CA ASN A 68 16.26 -22.51 -14.82
C ASN A 68 15.03 -22.68 -15.75
N LEU A 69 14.46 -21.59 -16.27
CA LEU A 69 13.35 -21.65 -17.20
C LEU A 69 13.82 -21.80 -18.64
N LYS A 70 12.97 -22.45 -19.47
CA LYS A 70 13.14 -22.58 -20.91
C LYS A 70 12.11 -21.71 -21.64
N GLU A 71 12.50 -21.20 -22.80
CA GLU A 71 11.58 -20.48 -23.66
C GLU A 71 10.47 -21.38 -24.18
N ASN A 72 9.22 -21.01 -23.98
CA ASN A 72 8.05 -21.69 -24.52
C ASN A 72 6.93 -20.74 -24.96
N SER A 73 7.19 -19.43 -24.92
CA SER A 73 6.23 -18.40 -25.31
C SER A 73 6.92 -17.19 -25.96
N GLY A 74 6.21 -16.49 -26.81
CA GLY A 74 6.69 -15.31 -27.52
C GLY A 74 6.58 -13.98 -26.76
N GLY A 75 6.14 -13.93 -25.50
CA GLY A 75 6.04 -12.71 -24.69
C GLY A 75 4.98 -11.70 -25.18
N ASN A 76 3.99 -12.15 -25.90
CA ASN A 76 3.04 -11.25 -26.60
C ASN A 76 2.10 -10.51 -25.67
N PHE A 77 1.66 -11.13 -24.56
CA PHE A 77 0.78 -10.49 -23.60
C PHE A 77 1.48 -9.35 -22.88
N SER A 78 2.67 -9.62 -22.35
CA SER A 78 3.48 -8.64 -21.63
C SER A 78 3.79 -7.40 -22.48
N LYS A 79 4.15 -7.58 -23.75
CA LYS A 79 4.42 -6.45 -24.67
C LYS A 79 3.23 -5.54 -24.82
N LYS A 80 2.03 -6.11 -24.99
CA LYS A 80 0.77 -5.35 -25.12
C LYS A 80 0.43 -4.62 -23.81
N THR A 81 0.51 -5.30 -22.68
CA THR A 81 0.13 -4.75 -21.37
C THR A 81 1.06 -3.62 -20.94
N ILE A 82 2.38 -3.73 -21.18
CA ILE A 82 3.34 -2.66 -20.84
C ILE A 82 3.05 -1.38 -21.62
N SER A 83 2.59 -1.46 -22.86
CA SER A 83 2.23 -0.26 -23.61
C SER A 83 1.04 0.49 -23.03
N LEU A 84 0.23 -0.17 -22.20
CA LEU A 84 -0.94 0.40 -21.52
C LEU A 84 -0.66 0.83 -20.07
N ASP A 85 0.50 0.48 -19.52
CA ASP A 85 0.90 0.87 -18.17
C ASP A 85 2.09 1.84 -18.20
N GLU A 86 1.79 3.12 -18.03
CA GLU A 86 2.79 4.19 -18.11
C GLU A 86 3.89 4.05 -17.03
N LYS A 87 3.52 3.60 -15.83
CA LYS A 87 4.47 3.41 -14.72
C LYS A 87 5.48 2.33 -15.06
N ILE A 88 4.99 1.16 -15.49
CA ILE A 88 5.83 0.05 -15.90
C ILE A 88 6.66 0.43 -17.13
N SER A 89 6.07 1.11 -18.10
CA SER A 89 6.78 1.61 -19.28
C SER A 89 7.93 2.55 -18.90
N LYS A 90 7.73 3.49 -17.95
CA LYS A 90 8.78 4.37 -17.41
C LYS A 90 9.87 3.57 -16.68
N LEU A 91 9.47 2.54 -15.89
CA LEU A 91 10.42 1.69 -15.18
C LEU A 91 11.30 0.89 -16.17
N PHE A 92 10.70 0.33 -17.23
CA PHE A 92 11.45 -0.34 -18.30
C PHE A 92 12.49 0.55 -18.94
N LYS A 93 12.10 1.78 -19.31
CA LYS A 93 13.04 2.78 -19.86
C LYS A 93 14.16 3.13 -18.88
N ARG A 94 13.80 3.40 -17.62
CA ARG A 94 14.78 3.78 -16.57
C ARG A 94 15.78 2.66 -16.29
N LYS A 95 15.31 1.40 -16.30
CA LYS A 95 16.16 0.22 -16.05
C LYS A 95 16.78 -0.36 -17.33
N ASN A 96 16.56 0.29 -18.48
CA ASN A 96 17.07 -0.14 -19.79
C ASN A 96 16.74 -1.60 -20.12
N LEU A 97 15.49 -2.04 -19.87
CA LEU A 97 15.04 -3.41 -20.12
C LEU A 97 14.61 -3.56 -21.59
N ASP A 98 15.21 -4.51 -22.31
CA ASP A 98 14.90 -4.79 -23.73
C ASP A 98 13.75 -5.80 -23.87
N LEU A 99 12.54 -5.27 -23.94
CA LEU A 99 11.36 -6.10 -24.12
C LEU A 99 11.20 -6.64 -25.55
N ASN A 100 11.73 -5.95 -26.56
CA ASN A 100 11.52 -6.34 -27.97
C ASN A 100 12.16 -7.70 -28.29
N LYS A 101 13.29 -8.00 -27.65
CA LYS A 101 13.99 -9.27 -27.77
C LYS A 101 13.73 -10.21 -26.58
N ALA A 102 12.79 -9.87 -25.72
CA ALA A 102 12.52 -10.66 -24.54
C ALA A 102 11.93 -12.01 -24.92
N LYS A 103 12.46 -13.04 -24.27
CA LYS A 103 11.98 -14.41 -24.32
C LYS A 103 11.18 -14.68 -23.06
N SER A 104 10.08 -15.37 -23.19
CA SER A 104 9.22 -15.71 -22.05
C SER A 104 9.02 -17.21 -21.88
N SER A 105 8.62 -17.57 -20.68
CA SER A 105 8.18 -18.90 -20.32
C SER A 105 6.78 -18.81 -19.74
N ILE A 106 5.89 -19.67 -20.19
CA ILE A 106 4.59 -19.88 -19.55
C ILE A 106 4.78 -20.97 -18.49
N ILE A 107 4.47 -20.63 -17.26
CA ILE A 107 4.32 -21.53 -16.14
C ILE A 107 2.83 -21.57 -15.78
N PHE A 108 2.32 -22.66 -15.33
CA PHE A 108 0.90 -22.96 -15.26
C PHE A 108 0.23 -22.98 -16.64
N ASP A 109 -0.46 -24.06 -16.92
CA ASP A 109 -1.31 -24.21 -18.10
C ASP A 109 -2.78 -23.93 -17.75
N GLU A 110 -3.65 -24.07 -18.74
CA GLU A 110 -5.10 -23.82 -18.59
C GLU A 110 -5.78 -24.90 -17.71
N ASP A 111 -5.11 -26.02 -17.43
CA ASP A 111 -5.63 -27.12 -16.61
C ASP A 111 -5.08 -27.11 -15.18
N CYS A 112 -4.24 -26.13 -14.84
CA CYS A 112 -3.62 -26.06 -13.52
C CYS A 112 -4.68 -25.94 -12.40
N LEU A 113 -4.42 -26.62 -11.29
CA LEU A 113 -5.35 -26.71 -10.17
C LEU A 113 -5.30 -25.48 -9.26
N MET A 114 -6.41 -25.27 -8.54
CA MET A 114 -6.48 -24.26 -7.47
C MET A 114 -5.42 -24.55 -6.40
N GLY A 115 -4.63 -23.53 -6.06
CA GLY A 115 -3.56 -23.61 -5.07
C GLY A 115 -2.28 -24.28 -5.57
N GLU A 116 -2.19 -24.61 -6.88
CA GLU A 116 -0.96 -25.09 -7.47
C GLU A 116 0.14 -24.05 -7.39
N LYS A 117 1.37 -24.48 -7.10
CA LYS A 117 2.49 -23.58 -6.89
C LYS A 117 3.77 -24.06 -7.54
N ILE A 118 4.59 -23.09 -7.93
CA ILE A 118 5.92 -23.31 -8.49
C ILE A 118 6.91 -22.48 -7.68
N THR A 119 8.06 -23.08 -7.35
CA THR A 119 9.18 -22.40 -6.69
C THR A 119 10.34 -22.28 -7.66
N LEU A 120 10.81 -21.06 -7.88
CA LEU A 120 11.97 -20.74 -8.71
C LEU A 120 13.08 -20.17 -7.81
N GLN A 121 14.32 -20.56 -8.03
CA GLN A 121 15.48 -20.04 -7.30
C GLN A 121 16.38 -19.28 -8.26
N SER A 122 16.79 -18.08 -7.85
CA SER A 122 17.66 -17.25 -8.68
C SER A 122 19.13 -17.66 -8.53
N LYS A 123 19.84 -17.67 -9.64
CA LYS A 123 21.30 -17.90 -9.70
C LYS A 123 22.09 -16.59 -9.73
N ASP A 124 21.45 -15.46 -10.04
CA ASP A 124 22.11 -14.16 -10.21
C ASP A 124 21.11 -13.03 -9.92
N ASN A 125 21.61 -11.80 -9.80
CA ASN A 125 20.76 -10.61 -9.73
C ASN A 125 19.94 -10.49 -11.01
N CYS A 126 18.63 -10.38 -10.86
CA CYS A 126 17.72 -10.26 -11.99
C CYS A 126 16.44 -9.48 -11.63
N ILE A 127 15.75 -9.05 -12.66
CA ILE A 127 14.38 -8.54 -12.56
C ILE A 127 13.47 -9.57 -13.20
N VAL A 128 12.53 -10.08 -12.43
CA VAL A 128 11.52 -11.02 -12.91
C VAL A 128 10.23 -10.25 -13.17
N MET A 129 9.73 -10.37 -14.38
CA MET A 129 8.40 -9.90 -14.75
C MET A 129 7.46 -11.09 -14.76
N LEU A 130 6.40 -10.99 -13.98
CA LEU A 130 5.31 -11.95 -13.92
C LEU A 130 4.06 -11.29 -14.46
N ALA A 131 3.39 -11.93 -15.39
CA ALA A 131 2.12 -11.48 -15.92
C ALA A 131 1.07 -12.60 -15.77
N ALA A 132 -0.17 -12.19 -15.44
CA ALA A 132 -1.35 -13.04 -15.41
C ALA A 132 -2.21 -12.77 -16.65
N PRO A 133 -1.94 -13.41 -17.81
CA PRO A 133 -2.63 -13.15 -19.06
C PRO A 133 -4.13 -13.39 -18.97
N GLY A 134 -4.91 -12.55 -19.64
CA GLY A 134 -6.34 -12.73 -19.77
C GLY A 134 -6.94 -11.77 -20.79
N LYS A 135 -8.14 -12.09 -21.23
CA LYS A 135 -8.93 -11.25 -22.13
C LYS A 135 -10.05 -10.59 -21.35
N ALA A 136 -10.54 -9.48 -21.84
CA ALA A 136 -11.78 -8.92 -21.32
C ALA A 136 -12.91 -9.96 -21.45
N MET A 137 -13.72 -10.08 -20.40
CA MET A 137 -14.92 -10.93 -20.43
C MET A 137 -15.82 -10.50 -21.57
N ASN A 138 -16.43 -11.47 -22.23
CA ASN A 138 -17.52 -11.24 -23.16
C ASN A 138 -18.85 -11.71 -22.57
N VAL A 139 -19.96 -11.36 -23.21
CA VAL A 139 -21.32 -11.66 -22.71
C VAL A 139 -21.61 -13.18 -22.63
N HIS A 140 -20.93 -13.97 -23.41
CA HIS A 140 -21.18 -15.41 -23.53
C HIS A 140 -20.16 -16.26 -22.79
N GLU A 141 -19.03 -15.69 -22.40
CA GLU A 141 -17.91 -16.42 -21.80
C GLU A 141 -17.32 -15.60 -20.63
N GLN A 142 -17.66 -16.01 -19.43
CA GLN A 142 -17.29 -15.29 -18.21
C GLN A 142 -16.13 -15.97 -17.48
N ASN A 143 -14.98 -16.00 -18.13
CA ASN A 143 -13.72 -16.47 -17.53
C ASN A 143 -12.76 -15.28 -17.38
N PRO A 144 -12.91 -14.46 -16.32
CA PRO A 144 -11.98 -13.37 -16.09
C PRO A 144 -10.60 -13.91 -15.75
N PRO A 145 -9.53 -13.20 -16.10
CA PRO A 145 -8.21 -13.52 -15.56
C PRO A 145 -8.22 -13.34 -14.04
N THR A 146 -7.57 -14.25 -13.34
CA THR A 146 -7.48 -14.27 -11.88
C THR A 146 -6.13 -13.82 -11.36
N ASP A 147 -6.05 -13.49 -10.07
CA ASP A 147 -4.83 -13.02 -9.43
C ASP A 147 -3.89 -14.19 -9.10
N LEU A 148 -2.58 -13.93 -9.21
CA LEU A 148 -1.55 -14.82 -8.69
C LEU A 148 -0.94 -14.21 -7.43
N THR A 149 -0.68 -15.05 -6.43
CA THR A 149 0.09 -14.66 -5.25
C THR A 149 1.55 -15.08 -5.40
N VAL A 150 2.46 -14.20 -5.04
CA VAL A 150 3.90 -14.43 -5.16
C VAL A 150 4.56 -14.14 -3.83
N PHE A 151 5.35 -15.08 -3.33
CA PHE A 151 6.22 -14.87 -2.17
C PHE A 151 7.68 -14.85 -2.62
N LEU A 152 8.37 -13.77 -2.28
CA LEU A 152 9.82 -13.66 -2.40
C LEU A 152 10.45 -13.96 -1.04
N ASN A 153 11.21 -15.06 -0.96
CA ASN A 153 11.99 -15.43 0.21
C ASN A 153 13.44 -15.01 -0.05
N LYS A 154 13.89 -13.95 0.60
CA LYS A 154 15.25 -13.43 0.47
C LYS A 154 16.25 -14.35 1.15
N SER A 155 17.30 -14.72 0.43
CA SER A 155 18.39 -15.57 0.94
C SER A 155 19.29 -14.84 1.93
N LYS A 156 19.44 -13.53 1.73
CA LYS A 156 20.18 -12.62 2.60
C LYS A 156 19.22 -11.55 3.07
N PHE A 157 18.86 -11.63 4.32
CA PHE A 157 18.06 -10.64 4.99
C PHE A 157 18.86 -10.08 6.15
N GLU A 158 19.28 -8.82 6.02
CA GLU A 158 19.74 -8.05 7.15
C GLU A 158 18.51 -7.34 7.73
N GLU A 159 18.21 -7.55 9.00
CA GLU A 159 17.25 -6.67 9.68
C GLU A 159 17.74 -5.24 9.49
N THR A 160 17.03 -4.48 8.67
CA THR A 160 17.33 -3.05 8.52
C THR A 160 17.21 -2.43 9.88
N VAL A 161 18.33 -1.93 10.43
CA VAL A 161 18.29 -1.09 11.63
C VAL A 161 17.36 0.07 11.28
N GLU A 162 16.21 0.13 11.96
CA GLU A 162 15.26 1.21 11.76
C GLU A 162 15.97 2.53 12.03
N GLN A 163 16.14 3.35 11.00
CA GLN A 163 16.60 4.72 11.20
C GLN A 163 15.43 5.50 11.80
N TYR A 164 15.57 5.88 13.05
CA TYR A 164 14.61 6.76 13.69
C TYR A 164 15.09 8.20 13.56
N VAL A 165 14.38 9.01 12.78
CA VAL A 165 14.67 10.43 12.59
C VAL A 165 13.47 11.25 13.03
N LEU A 166 13.67 12.09 14.04
CA LEU A 166 12.69 13.07 14.46
C LEU A 166 13.25 14.46 14.10
N PRO A 167 12.65 15.15 13.10
CA PRO A 167 13.12 16.47 12.71
C PRO A 167 12.97 17.47 13.86
N GLU A 168 13.80 18.50 13.86
CA GLU A 168 13.68 19.60 14.82
C GLU A 168 12.26 20.16 14.78
N PRO A 169 11.67 20.50 15.94
CA PRO A 169 10.36 21.13 15.98
C PRO A 169 10.35 22.44 15.19
N LEU A 170 9.24 22.68 14.48
CA LEU A 170 9.06 23.92 13.70
C LEU A 170 8.83 25.14 14.60
N TYR A 171 8.33 24.91 15.81
CA TYR A 171 8.08 25.86 16.87
C TYR A 171 7.95 25.08 18.20
N ASP A 172 7.77 25.77 19.35
CA ASP A 172 7.49 25.09 20.62
C ASP A 172 6.17 24.31 20.54
N PRO A 173 6.19 22.97 20.64
CA PRO A 173 4.97 22.18 20.46
C PRO A 173 4.05 22.30 21.66
N ILE A 174 2.73 22.38 21.40
CA ILE A 174 1.70 22.31 22.46
C ILE A 174 1.60 20.90 23.00
N ASN A 175 1.69 19.91 22.10
CA ASN A 175 1.57 18.51 22.43
C ASN A 175 2.44 17.68 21.49
N GLU A 176 2.99 16.61 22.02
CA GLU A 176 3.76 15.61 21.30
C GLU A 176 3.20 14.21 21.62
N LYS A 177 3.00 13.39 20.57
CA LYS A 177 2.51 12.03 20.70
C LYS A 177 3.37 11.07 19.90
N PHE A 178 3.95 10.12 20.59
CA PHE A 178 4.55 8.94 20.00
C PHE A 178 3.45 7.90 19.78
N ILE A 179 3.18 7.55 18.55
CA ILE A 179 2.18 6.55 18.18
C ILE A 179 2.92 5.28 17.76
N LYS A 180 2.86 4.29 18.62
CA LYS A 180 3.52 3.02 18.38
C LYS A 180 2.92 2.33 17.18
N ARG A 181 3.76 1.67 16.39
CA ARG A 181 3.31 0.80 15.28
C ARG A 181 2.13 -0.08 15.69
N ARG A 182 1.18 -0.24 14.78
CA ARG A 182 -0.03 -1.07 14.98
C ARG A 182 -1.00 -0.53 16.04
N THR A 183 -0.90 0.74 16.42
CA THR A 183 -1.81 1.42 17.35
C THR A 183 -2.35 2.71 16.74
N ALA A 184 -3.34 3.32 17.42
CA ALA A 184 -3.81 4.65 17.10
C ALA A 184 -3.96 5.49 18.38
N GLU A 185 -3.75 6.80 18.23
CA GLU A 185 -3.94 7.80 19.26
C GLU A 185 -4.84 8.93 18.78
N THR A 186 -5.57 9.52 19.74
CA THR A 186 -6.40 10.70 19.48
C THR A 186 -5.84 11.94 20.18
N TYR A 187 -6.11 13.10 19.61
CA TYR A 187 -5.69 14.40 20.13
C TYR A 187 -6.64 15.51 19.67
N ASP A 188 -6.81 16.51 20.53
CA ASP A 188 -7.61 17.70 20.24
C ASP A 188 -6.73 18.77 19.62
N VAL A 189 -7.29 19.54 18.66
CA VAL A 189 -6.61 20.64 17.98
C VAL A 189 -7.60 21.80 17.83
N LYS A 190 -7.20 23.01 18.16
CA LYS A 190 -8.05 24.20 18.03
C LYS A 190 -7.93 24.84 16.65
N ALA A 191 -8.94 25.57 16.26
CA ALA A 191 -8.93 26.35 15.04
C ALA A 191 -7.70 27.26 14.93
N GLY A 192 -6.97 27.15 13.83
CA GLY A 192 -5.73 27.87 13.55
C GLY A 192 -4.45 27.24 14.06
N GLU A 193 -4.51 26.21 14.91
CA GLU A 193 -3.35 25.41 15.32
C GLU A 193 -2.87 24.51 14.19
N TYR A 194 -1.62 24.04 14.30
CA TYR A 194 -1.00 23.19 13.29
C TYR A 194 -0.82 21.75 13.81
N ILE A 195 -0.85 20.80 12.89
CA ILE A 195 -0.65 19.37 13.13
C ILE A 195 0.49 18.92 12.23
N GLN A 196 1.56 18.43 12.79
CA GLN A 196 2.67 17.78 12.07
C GLN A 196 2.61 16.28 12.30
N ILE A 197 2.41 15.49 11.24
CA ILE A 197 2.44 14.04 11.28
C ILE A 197 3.72 13.59 10.61
N ILE A 198 4.56 12.85 11.34
CA ILE A 198 5.94 12.52 10.97
C ILE A 198 6.07 11.01 10.82
N ASP A 199 6.59 10.58 9.69
CA ASP A 199 7.09 9.23 9.46
C ASP A 199 8.53 9.14 9.97
N THR A 200 8.72 8.56 11.14
CA THR A 200 10.01 8.56 11.83
C THR A 200 11.07 7.67 11.20
N SER A 201 10.65 6.61 10.53
CA SER A 201 11.55 5.58 9.99
C SER A 201 11.51 5.46 8.46
N GLY A 202 10.60 6.19 7.83
CA GLY A 202 10.33 6.09 6.39
C GLY A 202 9.48 4.87 6.03
N ARG A 203 8.80 4.98 4.90
CA ARG A 203 7.91 3.94 4.34
C ARG A 203 6.76 3.51 5.26
N GLN A 204 6.34 4.35 6.21
CA GLN A 204 5.23 4.08 7.11
C GLN A 204 3.98 4.85 6.72
N CYS A 205 2.90 4.14 6.46
CA CYS A 205 1.58 4.73 6.29
C CYS A 205 1.01 5.19 7.64
N SER A 206 0.47 6.41 7.68
CA SER A 206 -0.30 6.95 8.79
C SER A 206 -1.72 7.23 8.33
N ASP A 207 -2.68 6.42 8.77
CA ASP A 207 -4.09 6.71 8.52
C ASP A 207 -4.55 7.83 9.46
N PHE A 208 -5.27 8.79 8.91
CA PHE A 208 -5.67 10.00 9.62
C PHE A 208 -7.17 10.26 9.51
N LEU A 209 -7.78 10.59 10.66
CA LEU A 209 -9.16 11.04 10.77
C LEU A 209 -9.22 12.39 11.50
N ALA A 210 -10.20 13.21 11.15
CA ALA A 210 -10.53 14.43 11.88
C ALA A 210 -12.06 14.58 11.99
N PHE A 211 -12.55 14.91 13.18
CA PHE A 211 -13.94 15.17 13.48
C PHE A 211 -14.14 16.64 13.82
N ASP A 212 -15.25 17.22 13.39
CA ASP A 212 -15.70 18.52 13.88
C ASP A 212 -16.04 18.38 15.37
N LYS A 213 -15.21 19.00 16.23
CA LYS A 213 -15.36 18.85 17.67
C LYS A 213 -16.68 19.43 18.19
N ALA A 214 -17.12 20.56 17.69
CA ALA A 214 -18.35 21.20 18.14
C ALA A 214 -19.61 20.37 17.82
N LYS A 215 -19.58 19.61 16.73
CA LYS A 215 -20.63 18.66 16.37
C LYS A 215 -20.50 17.37 17.17
N LEU A 216 -19.28 16.85 17.31
CA LEU A 216 -19.03 15.63 18.09
C LEU A 216 -19.43 15.75 19.55
N ASP A 217 -19.19 16.92 20.17
CA ASP A 217 -19.65 17.23 21.54
C ASP A 217 -21.20 17.16 21.66
N LYS A 218 -21.92 17.31 20.55
CA LYS A 218 -23.39 17.14 20.43
C LYS A 218 -23.79 15.75 19.95
N ARG A 219 -22.86 14.78 19.88
CA ARG A 219 -23.08 13.42 19.39
C ARG A 219 -23.41 13.36 17.87
N ILE A 220 -22.97 14.35 17.10
CA ILE A 220 -23.10 14.37 15.65
C ILE A 220 -21.72 14.10 15.06
N GLU A 221 -21.58 12.94 14.41
CA GLU A 221 -20.31 12.50 13.84
C GLU A 221 -20.11 13.08 12.43
N ILE A 222 -19.56 14.29 12.33
CA ILE A 222 -19.10 14.88 11.08
C ILE A 222 -17.59 14.73 10.99
N ILE A 223 -17.14 14.02 9.97
CA ILE A 223 -15.73 13.66 9.80
C ILE A 223 -15.21 14.18 8.46
N ILE A 224 -13.89 14.26 8.37
CA ILE A 224 -13.19 14.53 7.10
C ILE A 224 -13.64 13.52 6.04
N ASP A 225 -13.97 14.02 4.84
CA ASP A 225 -14.49 13.22 3.74
C ASP A 225 -13.57 13.29 2.52
N ALA A 226 -12.99 12.15 2.17
CA ALA A 226 -12.08 12.03 1.04
C ALA A 226 -12.77 12.26 -0.30
N THR A 227 -14.06 11.90 -0.44
CA THR A 227 -14.83 12.06 -1.68
C THR A 227 -15.20 13.54 -1.91
N ALA A 228 -15.73 14.21 -0.88
CA ALA A 228 -15.99 15.64 -0.92
C ALA A 228 -14.69 16.40 -1.25
N THR A 229 -13.60 16.04 -0.58
CA THR A 229 -12.26 16.64 -0.79
C THR A 229 -11.83 16.52 -2.26
N ARG A 230 -11.83 15.33 -2.84
CA ARG A 230 -11.47 15.15 -4.25
C ARG A 230 -12.38 15.90 -5.20
N THR A 231 -13.68 15.94 -4.89
CA THR A 231 -14.67 16.64 -5.71
C THR A 231 -14.39 18.15 -5.75
N PHE A 232 -14.14 18.78 -4.59
CA PHE A 232 -13.93 20.24 -4.53
C PHE A 232 -12.52 20.67 -4.91
N MET A 233 -11.52 19.84 -4.63
CA MET A 233 -10.15 20.14 -4.99
C MET A 233 -9.78 19.73 -6.42
N GLY A 234 -10.56 18.84 -7.06
CA GLY A 234 -10.23 18.35 -8.40
C GLY A 234 -8.88 17.59 -8.46
N ALA A 235 -8.45 17.04 -7.33
CA ALA A 235 -7.16 16.38 -7.18
C ALA A 235 -7.31 15.08 -6.40
N ALA A 236 -6.40 14.13 -6.64
CA ALA A 236 -6.38 12.85 -5.92
C ALA A 236 -6.19 13.04 -4.40
N TYR A 237 -5.39 14.02 -4.02
CA TYR A 237 -5.21 14.49 -2.64
C TYR A 237 -4.76 15.95 -2.66
N PRO A 238 -5.12 16.76 -1.64
CA PRO A 238 -4.67 18.13 -1.52
C PRO A 238 -3.16 18.23 -1.32
N ALA A 239 -2.59 19.32 -1.85
CA ALA A 239 -1.19 19.68 -1.74
C ALA A 239 -1.06 21.17 -1.34
N PRO A 240 0.06 21.65 -0.81
CA PRO A 240 0.25 23.05 -0.49
C PRO A 240 -0.05 23.96 -1.67
N GLY A 241 -0.79 25.04 -1.45
CA GLY A 241 -1.15 26.03 -2.46
C GLY A 241 -2.66 26.13 -2.73
N LEU A 242 -3.07 26.20 -3.99
CA LEU A 242 -4.48 26.47 -4.35
C LEU A 242 -5.42 25.29 -4.02
N PHE A 243 -4.92 24.08 -4.03
CA PHE A 243 -5.70 22.86 -3.80
C PHE A 243 -5.29 22.21 -2.49
N SER A 244 -5.36 22.96 -1.39
CA SER A 244 -4.76 22.58 -0.10
C SER A 244 -5.75 22.09 0.94
N LYS A 245 -7.07 22.11 0.69
CA LYS A 245 -8.08 21.90 1.73
C LYS A 245 -8.66 20.51 1.71
N PHE A 246 -8.88 19.97 2.91
CA PHE A 246 -9.76 18.83 3.12
C PHE A 246 -11.10 19.30 3.69
N PHE A 247 -12.17 18.68 3.21
CA PHE A 247 -13.55 18.99 3.55
C PHE A 247 -14.19 17.86 4.36
N ASP A 248 -15.22 18.20 5.11
CA ASP A 248 -16.11 17.22 5.72
C ASP A 248 -17.30 16.86 4.81
N ALA A 249 -18.17 15.98 5.30
CA ALA A 249 -19.38 15.55 4.57
C ALA A 249 -20.43 16.65 4.42
N ASP A 250 -20.36 17.73 5.21
CA ASP A 250 -21.21 18.92 5.10
C ASP A 250 -20.59 19.97 4.15
N HIS A 251 -19.44 19.64 3.55
CA HIS A 251 -18.69 20.46 2.61
C HIS A 251 -17.98 21.68 3.23
N ASP A 252 -17.77 21.64 4.53
CA ASP A 252 -17.00 22.66 5.24
C ASP A 252 -15.49 22.32 5.25
N PRO A 253 -14.59 23.31 5.12
CA PRO A 253 -13.16 23.06 5.26
C PRO A 253 -12.81 22.64 6.70
N MET A 254 -12.05 21.55 6.82
CA MET A 254 -11.58 21.03 8.12
C MET A 254 -10.11 21.34 8.38
N ILE A 255 -9.26 21.05 7.41
CA ILE A 255 -7.82 21.26 7.50
C ILE A 255 -7.27 21.75 6.16
N GLU A 256 -6.12 22.40 6.22
CA GLU A 256 -5.37 22.89 5.08
C GLU A 256 -3.96 22.30 5.10
N VAL A 257 -3.46 21.82 3.97
CA VAL A 257 -2.07 21.35 3.81
C VAL A 257 -1.16 22.58 3.69
N VAL A 258 -0.31 22.78 4.68
CA VAL A 258 0.66 23.88 4.71
C VAL A 258 2.00 23.46 4.15
N ARG A 259 2.43 22.23 4.49
CA ARG A 259 3.68 21.65 3.99
C ARG A 259 3.53 20.14 3.87
N ASP A 260 4.15 19.61 2.84
CA ASP A 260 4.20 18.20 2.56
C ASP A 260 5.58 17.89 1.96
N THR A 261 6.34 17.01 2.60
CA THR A 261 7.69 16.65 2.14
C THR A 261 7.72 15.44 1.22
N VAL A 262 6.57 14.74 1.07
CA VAL A 262 6.47 13.50 0.28
C VAL A 262 5.66 13.69 -1.00
N GLY A 263 4.52 14.39 -0.92
CA GLY A 263 3.64 14.65 -2.06
C GLY A 263 2.98 13.39 -2.63
N ARG A 264 2.83 12.33 -1.82
CA ARG A 264 2.18 11.09 -2.23
C ARG A 264 1.39 10.49 -1.07
N HIS A 265 0.05 10.48 -1.24
CA HIS A 265 -0.92 10.00 -0.24
C HIS A 265 -2.07 9.28 -0.94
N ASP A 266 -2.88 8.58 -0.16
CA ASP A 266 -4.08 7.91 -0.67
C ASP A 266 -5.35 8.47 0.01
N THR A 267 -6.37 8.69 -0.81
CA THR A 267 -7.71 9.12 -0.42
C THR A 267 -8.79 8.23 -1.02
N PHE A 268 -8.42 7.11 -1.63
CA PHE A 268 -9.34 6.23 -2.34
C PHE A 268 -9.73 5.00 -1.53
N ASN A 269 -8.82 4.54 -0.67
CA ASN A 269 -9.00 3.33 0.11
C ASN A 269 -9.45 3.63 1.54
N TYR A 270 -10.08 2.64 2.17
CA TYR A 270 -10.28 2.64 3.61
C TYR A 270 -8.96 2.54 4.35
N ALA A 271 -8.91 3.02 5.59
CA ALA A 271 -8.00 2.48 6.58
C ALA A 271 -8.13 0.95 6.59
N CYS A 272 -7.03 0.22 6.66
CA CYS A 272 -7.06 -1.23 6.54
C CYS A 272 -8.07 -1.87 7.54
N THR A 273 -8.74 -2.94 7.11
CA THR A 273 -9.83 -3.60 7.83
C THR A 273 -9.51 -5.05 8.12
N ALA A 274 -10.22 -5.68 9.08
CA ALA A 274 -10.12 -7.12 9.32
C ALA A 274 -10.38 -7.92 8.04
N LYS A 275 -11.44 -7.56 7.29
CA LYS A 275 -11.80 -8.22 6.04
C LYS A 275 -10.68 -8.23 5.01
N TYR A 276 -9.92 -7.12 4.89
CA TYR A 276 -8.78 -7.03 3.97
C TYR A 276 -7.76 -8.14 4.22
N TYR A 277 -7.43 -8.38 5.49
CA TYR A 277 -6.47 -9.41 5.88
C TYR A 277 -7.07 -10.82 5.82
N GLU A 278 -8.34 -10.98 6.22
CA GLU A 278 -9.05 -12.26 6.16
C GLU A 278 -9.15 -12.80 4.74
N ASP A 279 -9.42 -11.94 3.75
CA ASP A 279 -9.46 -12.32 2.32
C ASP A 279 -8.10 -12.83 1.81
N MET A 280 -7.01 -12.44 2.45
CA MET A 280 -5.66 -12.96 2.18
C MET A 280 -5.28 -14.16 3.07
N GLY A 281 -6.18 -14.63 3.94
CA GLY A 281 -5.95 -15.75 4.86
C GLY A 281 -5.31 -15.40 6.20
N TYR A 282 -5.19 -14.09 6.54
CA TYR A 282 -4.59 -13.62 7.80
C TYR A 282 -5.67 -13.23 8.81
N PHE A 283 -6.33 -14.22 9.41
CA PHE A 283 -7.37 -13.99 10.41
C PHE A 283 -6.81 -13.43 11.72
N GLY A 284 -7.53 -12.50 12.34
CA GLY A 284 -7.13 -11.85 13.58
C GLY A 284 -5.96 -10.87 13.44
N HIS A 285 -5.63 -10.44 12.23
CA HIS A 285 -4.62 -9.42 12.02
C HIS A 285 -5.09 -8.07 12.58
N ILE A 286 -4.20 -7.37 13.29
CA ILE A 286 -4.45 -5.99 13.75
C ILE A 286 -4.70 -5.11 12.53
N ASN A 287 -5.66 -4.18 12.63
CA ASN A 287 -6.01 -3.29 11.53
C ASN A 287 -6.32 -1.87 12.02
N CYS A 288 -6.14 -0.89 11.14
CA CYS A 288 -6.35 0.53 11.49
C CYS A 288 -7.78 0.85 11.84
N SER A 289 -8.77 0.18 11.24
CA SER A 289 -10.17 0.42 11.55
C SER A 289 -10.52 0.04 12.99
N GLU A 290 -10.01 -1.08 13.50
CA GLU A 290 -10.16 -1.45 14.91
C GLU A 290 -9.33 -0.55 15.84
N ASN A 291 -8.13 -0.14 15.43
CA ASN A 291 -7.32 0.81 16.17
C ASN A 291 -8.08 2.14 16.36
N PHE A 292 -8.71 2.66 15.32
CA PHE A 292 -9.56 3.85 15.42
C PHE A 292 -10.78 3.63 16.30
N ASN A 293 -11.49 2.51 16.18
CA ASN A 293 -12.61 2.18 17.04
C ASN A 293 -12.21 2.22 18.53
N ASN A 294 -11.05 1.66 18.86
CA ASN A 294 -10.53 1.63 20.22
C ASN A 294 -10.10 3.04 20.70
N ALA A 295 -9.37 3.80 19.88
CA ALA A 295 -8.89 5.13 20.24
C ALA A 295 -10.02 6.16 20.39
N LEU A 296 -11.06 6.04 19.57
CA LEU A 296 -12.21 6.95 19.55
C LEU A 296 -13.30 6.59 20.58
N LYS A 297 -13.20 5.45 21.24
CA LYS A 297 -14.20 4.98 22.23
C LYS A 297 -14.45 6.00 23.34
N LYS A 298 -13.43 6.72 23.79
CA LYS A 298 -13.56 7.76 24.83
C LYS A 298 -14.42 8.98 24.42
N TYR A 299 -14.61 9.18 23.10
CA TYR A 299 -15.50 10.20 22.54
C TYR A 299 -16.90 9.65 22.22
N GLU A 300 -17.14 8.38 22.56
CA GLU A 300 -18.40 7.65 22.29
C GLU A 300 -18.75 7.58 20.79
N VAL A 301 -17.75 7.65 19.93
CA VAL A 301 -17.90 7.48 18.48
C VAL A 301 -18.31 6.04 18.18
N LYS A 302 -19.28 5.87 17.28
CA LYS A 302 -19.79 4.56 16.90
C LYS A 302 -18.71 3.75 16.15
N SER A 303 -18.45 2.54 16.61
CA SER A 303 -17.52 1.61 15.95
C SER A 303 -17.98 1.27 14.53
N ARG A 304 -17.03 1.19 13.60
CA ARG A 304 -17.25 0.90 12.17
C ARG A 304 -16.35 -0.25 11.73
N LYS A 305 -16.80 -1.03 10.74
CA LYS A 305 -15.98 -2.08 10.12
C LYS A 305 -14.86 -1.52 9.23
N GLY A 306 -15.03 -0.31 8.70
CA GLY A 306 -14.07 0.41 7.88
C GLY A 306 -14.21 1.91 8.07
N TRP A 307 -13.11 2.64 8.05
CA TRP A 307 -13.04 4.08 8.14
C TRP A 307 -12.49 4.67 6.85
N THR A 308 -13.20 5.65 6.29
CA THR A 308 -12.70 6.47 5.19
C THR A 308 -11.66 7.44 5.73
N ALA A 309 -10.43 6.99 5.89
CA ALA A 309 -9.33 7.79 6.38
C ALA A 309 -8.58 8.47 5.23
N ILE A 310 -7.79 9.48 5.57
CA ILE A 310 -6.73 9.98 4.71
C ILE A 310 -5.49 9.15 5.02
N ASN A 311 -5.05 8.33 4.06
CA ASN A 311 -3.92 7.44 4.25
C ASN A 311 -2.63 8.18 3.83
N LEU A 312 -2.03 8.87 4.81
CA LEU A 312 -0.81 9.65 4.59
C LEU A 312 0.36 8.74 4.29
N PHE A 313 1.23 9.17 3.38
CA PHE A 313 2.42 8.45 2.90
C PHE A 313 2.12 7.18 2.09
N PHE A 314 0.87 6.77 1.99
CA PHE A 314 0.45 5.58 1.25
C PHE A 314 0.59 5.79 -0.27
N ASN A 315 1.26 4.86 -0.93
CA ASN A 315 1.55 4.98 -2.37
C ASN A 315 0.58 4.16 -3.20
N THR A 316 -0.62 4.69 -3.43
CA THR A 316 -1.60 4.11 -4.36
C THR A 316 -1.41 4.67 -5.76
N SER A 317 -1.41 3.81 -6.76
CA SER A 317 -1.47 4.20 -8.17
C SER A 317 -2.67 3.54 -8.86
N ILE A 318 -3.29 4.25 -9.79
CA ILE A 318 -4.34 3.74 -10.65
C ILE A 318 -3.80 3.79 -12.07
N ASN A 319 -3.79 2.65 -12.75
CA ASN A 319 -3.29 2.56 -14.13
C ASN A 319 -4.40 2.84 -15.16
N GLN A 320 -4.06 2.80 -16.45
CA GLN A 320 -4.99 3.04 -17.55
C GLN A 320 -6.08 1.95 -17.68
N LEU A 321 -5.91 0.81 -17.01
CA LEU A 321 -6.90 -0.26 -16.94
C LEU A 321 -7.82 -0.14 -15.71
N ASN A 322 -7.76 0.98 -14.99
CA ASN A 322 -8.47 1.25 -13.74
C ASN A 322 -8.11 0.29 -12.58
N VAL A 323 -6.96 -0.35 -12.64
CA VAL A 323 -6.47 -1.19 -11.56
C VAL A 323 -5.70 -0.34 -10.56
N ALA A 324 -6.11 -0.40 -9.28
CA ALA A 324 -5.36 0.17 -8.18
C ALA A 324 -4.25 -0.78 -7.74
N SER A 325 -3.06 -0.26 -7.55
CA SER A 325 -1.92 -0.99 -6.98
C SER A 325 -1.35 -0.26 -5.79
N PHE A 326 -0.83 -1.03 -4.84
CA PHE A 326 -0.12 -0.52 -3.68
C PHE A 326 1.37 -0.76 -3.87
N ASP A 327 2.16 0.28 -3.68
CA ASP A 327 3.61 0.23 -3.82
C ASP A 327 4.27 0.70 -2.53
N GLU A 328 5.56 0.48 -2.40
CA GLU A 328 6.31 1.03 -1.27
C GLU A 328 6.14 2.54 -1.18
N PRO A 329 5.89 3.09 0.02
CA PRO A 329 5.84 4.52 0.25
C PRO A 329 7.13 5.22 -0.18
N TRP A 330 7.00 6.50 -0.57
CA TRP A 330 8.14 7.31 -0.93
C TRP A 330 8.77 8.04 0.24
N SER A 331 8.09 8.04 1.39
CA SER A 331 8.56 8.71 2.59
C SER A 331 9.89 8.14 3.07
N ARG A 332 10.74 9.05 3.55
CA ARG A 332 12.05 8.79 4.14
C ARG A 332 11.99 9.07 5.63
N PRO A 333 12.95 8.58 6.42
CA PRO A 333 12.99 8.88 7.85
C PRO A 333 12.96 10.39 8.11
N GLY A 334 11.98 10.85 8.92
CA GLY A 334 11.76 12.24 9.26
C GLY A 334 10.88 13.04 8.29
N ASP A 335 10.39 12.44 7.21
CA ASP A 335 9.40 13.09 6.33
C ASP A 335 8.08 13.33 7.07
N TYR A 336 7.36 14.40 6.68
CA TYR A 336 6.14 14.80 7.37
C TYR A 336 5.15 15.54 6.48
N VAL A 337 3.91 15.60 6.97
CA VAL A 337 2.87 16.52 6.49
C VAL A 337 2.53 17.50 7.62
N LEU A 338 2.42 18.77 7.29
CA LEU A 338 1.98 19.85 8.21
C LEU A 338 0.61 20.35 7.75
N PHE A 339 -0.37 20.20 8.62
CA PHE A 339 -1.72 20.73 8.44
C PHE A 339 -1.96 21.95 9.32
N ARG A 340 -2.91 22.79 8.91
CA ARG A 340 -3.53 23.84 9.73
C ARG A 340 -5.00 23.53 9.92
N ALA A 341 -5.48 23.53 11.16
CA ALA A 341 -6.88 23.29 11.47
C ALA A 341 -7.74 24.52 11.12
N SER A 342 -8.83 24.32 10.38
CA SER A 342 -9.79 25.39 10.04
C SER A 342 -10.87 25.60 11.10
N LYS A 343 -11.10 24.60 11.94
CA LYS A 343 -12.06 24.57 13.05
C LYS A 343 -11.48 23.75 14.21
N ASP A 344 -12.15 23.74 15.36
CA ASP A 344 -11.78 22.86 16.47
C ASP A 344 -12.04 21.40 16.09
N LEU A 345 -11.06 20.55 16.27
CA LEU A 345 -11.05 19.17 15.79
C LEU A 345 -10.73 18.17 16.91
N VAL A 346 -11.33 16.99 16.80
CA VAL A 346 -10.79 15.78 17.39
C VAL A 346 -10.14 14.98 16.27
N CYS A 347 -8.83 14.82 16.35
CA CYS A 347 -8.04 14.07 15.38
C CYS A 347 -7.69 12.70 15.90
N ALA A 348 -7.49 11.75 14.99
CA ALA A 348 -6.94 10.43 15.27
C ALA A 348 -5.93 10.05 14.20
N SER A 349 -4.78 9.52 14.62
CA SER A 349 -3.77 8.97 13.71
C SER A 349 -3.47 7.53 14.09
N SER A 350 -3.34 6.66 13.10
CA SER A 350 -3.00 5.25 13.27
C SER A 350 -1.70 4.92 12.52
N ALA A 351 -0.70 4.39 13.21
CA ALA A 351 0.48 3.79 12.57
C ALA A 351 0.07 2.44 11.98
N CYS A 352 -0.12 2.40 10.65
CA CYS A 352 -0.71 1.28 9.93
C CYS A 352 0.03 -0.02 10.21
N PRO A 353 -0.69 -1.11 10.57
CA PRO A 353 -0.08 -2.40 10.92
C PRO A 353 0.25 -3.30 9.72
N CYS A 354 -0.03 -2.87 8.49
CA CYS A 354 0.10 -3.73 7.32
C CYS A 354 1.54 -4.20 7.11
N ASP A 355 1.73 -5.52 7.15
CA ASP A 355 3.00 -6.21 6.91
C ASP A 355 2.87 -7.35 5.89
N VAL A 356 1.78 -7.37 5.11
CA VAL A 356 1.47 -8.41 4.12
C VAL A 356 1.54 -7.93 2.69
N ASP A 357 1.79 -6.64 2.50
CA ASP A 357 1.94 -5.98 1.20
C ASP A 357 2.95 -4.83 1.29
N PRO A 358 3.28 -4.14 0.18
CA PRO A 358 4.26 -3.06 0.18
C PRO A 358 3.86 -1.80 0.95
N ALA A 359 2.64 -1.66 1.45
CA ALA A 359 2.11 -0.42 2.03
C ALA A 359 2.97 0.19 3.15
N ASN A 360 3.69 -0.64 3.90
CA ASN A 360 4.67 -0.21 4.91
C ASN A 360 6.04 -0.88 4.67
N GLY A 361 6.39 -1.19 3.41
CA GLY A 361 7.62 -1.93 3.11
C GLY A 361 7.71 -3.28 3.84
N TRP A 362 6.59 -3.94 4.04
CA TRP A 362 6.42 -5.20 4.83
C TRP A 362 6.91 -5.11 6.29
N ASN A 363 7.21 -3.93 6.78
CA ASN A 363 7.73 -3.73 8.15
C ASN A 363 7.16 -2.46 8.79
N PRO A 364 5.97 -2.52 9.43
CA PRO A 364 5.38 -1.38 10.11
C PRO A 364 6.32 -0.77 11.15
N THR A 365 6.36 0.56 11.17
CA THR A 365 7.15 1.35 12.11
C THR A 365 6.27 2.35 12.87
N ASP A 366 6.87 3.13 13.75
CA ASP A 366 6.17 4.11 14.57
C ASP A 366 5.98 5.43 13.81
N ILE A 367 5.01 6.24 14.24
CA ILE A 367 4.82 7.61 13.77
C ILE A 367 4.87 8.58 14.94
N PHE A 368 5.12 9.84 14.66
CA PHE A 368 5.14 10.89 15.66
C PHE A 368 4.24 12.05 15.24
N VAL A 369 3.50 12.61 16.19
CA VAL A 369 2.61 13.74 15.95
C VAL A 369 2.97 14.90 16.87
N ARG A 370 3.10 16.08 16.31
CA ARG A 370 3.22 17.36 17.04
C ARG A 370 2.07 18.28 16.72
N THR A 371 1.60 19.02 17.71
CA THR A 371 0.70 20.14 17.48
C THR A 371 1.38 21.43 17.90
N TYR A 372 1.13 22.51 17.16
CA TYR A 372 1.76 23.82 17.40
C TYR A 372 0.72 24.90 17.54
N PRO A 373 1.05 26.01 18.26
CA PRO A 373 0.17 27.15 18.36
C PRO A 373 -0.08 27.82 17.00
N LYS A 374 -1.07 28.70 17.02
CA LYS A 374 -1.47 29.58 15.91
C LYS A 374 -0.34 30.51 15.48
#